data_5b57b5d2044a3914faab445c8ff30367
#
_entry.id   5b57b5d2044a3914faab445c8ff30367
#
_cell.length_a   1.000
_cell.length_b   1.000
_cell.length_c   1.000
_cell.angle_alpha   90.00
_cell.angle_beta   90.00
_cell.angle_gamma   90.00
#
_symmetry.space_group_name_H-M   'P 1'
#
loop_
_entity.id
_entity.type
_entity.pdbx_description
1 polymer ?
#
loop_
_entity_poly.entity_id
_entity_poly.type
_entity_poly.pdbx_seq_one_letter_code
_entity_poly.pdbx_strand_id
1 'polypeptide(L)'
;MRGHLRRRLWTVPLCASAVALTAAVGPITSSSADTITTTACNNRTNDTVAKLVECIRTDDLWNQMKAQQAIADAHPDAGGHASRNSGEPGYKAAVDLAVKLFKASGYHVTVQTYTFPYFAFFGLPGGSEVSPTPTTFTLGTDLNAFNSVGTVTAEVQPVGGIILPPTPTPSSSSGCSPADFAGFTPGNIALIQRGTCNFGEKAKNAVAAGAAGVLIFNEGQPGRTGLAGGGGMIDSAGNSVVPNIPVGFVPFAEGEHLNNAANAGQHPQVKLDFKAEADPNRDDFNVIADSPFGDPNHTVVVDAHYDAIFGAGMLDNASGSVTLMDIAQKLAKVRTKNRLRYILFGGEELGLLGSDYYTHNLSPTELAQIGYDLDADVTATQNYTIGVLDPAAKNLFGGPIPVFPANVYEPSKFARDEAVKYYDSIGLNHEFFSPQGTDAFWFNMVGVPASGILTGQDCCKTQEQVNLFGGQTGNFEGNLGTTDGGCVDQPFRWCDNLSNNDPNVLTFETKAFAKMVFKMAFDTTILTRTPQQAVAARTAAEQQKAARMAGASHAPMS
;
A
#
# COMPACT_ATOMS: atom_id res chain seq x y z
N MET A 1 -7.11 -12.98 71.63
CA MET A 1 -6.30 -11.76 71.73
C MET A 1 -6.14 -11.19 70.31
N ARG A 2 -6.63 -9.99 70.14
CA ARG A 2 -6.68 -9.33 68.82
C ARG A 2 -5.34 -8.60 68.56
N GLY A 3 -4.66 -8.88 67.43
CA GLY A 3 -3.47 -8.18 67.01
C GLY A 3 -3.72 -7.42 65.71
N HIS A 4 -3.78 -6.09 65.78
CA HIS A 4 -3.93 -5.19 64.67
C HIS A 4 -2.62 -5.06 63.88
N LEU A 5 -2.58 -5.45 62.61
CA LEU A 5 -1.50 -5.07 61.66
C LEU A 5 -1.83 -3.70 61.06
N ARG A 6 -1.03 -2.69 61.41
CA ARG A 6 -1.05 -1.36 60.81
C ARG A 6 -0.30 -1.43 59.43
N ARG A 7 -1.01 -1.09 58.36
CA ARG A 7 -0.37 -0.78 57.05
C ARG A 7 0.34 0.56 57.14
N ARG A 8 1.62 0.58 56.87
CA ARG A 8 2.40 1.81 56.64
C ARG A 8 2.25 2.20 55.16
N LEU A 9 1.62 3.33 54.90
CA LEU A 9 1.63 4.06 53.65
C LEU A 9 3.00 4.75 53.51
N TRP A 10 3.71 4.43 52.44
CA TRP A 10 4.89 5.18 52.03
C TRP A 10 4.41 6.28 51.08
N THR A 11 4.56 7.51 51.51
CA THR A 11 4.41 8.70 50.69
C THR A 11 5.75 8.95 49.97
N VAL A 12 5.73 8.92 48.64
CA VAL A 12 6.84 9.34 47.78
C VAL A 12 6.62 10.84 47.51
N PRO A 13 7.64 11.70 47.73
CA PRO A 13 7.49 13.12 47.40
C PRO A 13 7.55 13.32 45.88
N LEU A 14 6.55 13.99 45.33
CA LEU A 14 6.60 14.56 43.98
C LEU A 14 7.62 15.71 43.97
N CYS A 15 8.75 15.54 43.25
CA CYS A 15 9.53 16.67 42.78
C CYS A 15 9.00 17.08 41.40
N ALA A 16 8.14 18.08 41.39
CA ALA A 16 7.76 18.79 40.17
C ALA A 16 8.84 19.85 39.89
N SER A 17 9.57 19.66 38.81
CA SER A 17 10.32 20.73 38.13
C SER A 17 10.54 20.31 36.68
N ALA A 18 9.47 20.33 35.89
CA ALA A 18 9.57 20.28 34.43
C ALA A 18 9.67 21.73 33.93
N VAL A 19 10.87 22.15 33.63
CA VAL A 19 11.08 23.32 32.76
C VAL A 19 10.82 22.83 31.34
N ALA A 20 9.60 23.06 30.85
CA ALA A 20 9.27 22.89 29.46
C ALA A 20 9.93 24.02 28.68
N LEU A 21 11.08 23.77 28.06
CA LEU A 21 11.53 24.55 26.92
C LEU A 21 10.65 24.11 25.73
N THR A 22 9.53 24.76 25.57
CA THR A 22 8.81 24.75 24.29
C THR A 22 9.66 25.54 23.30
N ALA A 23 10.42 24.84 22.48
CA ALA A 23 10.85 25.39 21.20
C ALA A 23 9.57 25.57 20.41
N ALA A 24 9.04 26.79 20.42
CA ALA A 24 7.96 27.18 19.53
C ALA A 24 8.52 27.10 18.11
N VAL A 25 8.27 26.02 17.42
CA VAL A 25 8.16 26.06 15.97
C VAL A 25 6.95 26.94 15.73
N GLY A 26 7.19 28.19 15.41
CA GLY A 26 6.12 29.13 15.09
C GLY A 26 5.28 28.54 13.97
N PRO A 27 3.96 28.79 13.96
CA PRO A 27 3.15 28.40 12.82
C PRO A 27 3.85 28.93 11.57
N ILE A 28 4.00 28.07 10.54
CA ILE A 28 4.44 28.50 9.21
C ILE A 28 3.43 29.59 8.82
N THR A 29 3.81 30.84 9.02
CA THR A 29 2.96 31.97 8.66
C THR A 29 2.73 31.84 7.17
N SER A 30 1.46 31.70 6.79
CA SER A 30 1.03 31.72 5.40
C SER A 30 1.79 32.85 4.70
N SER A 31 2.75 32.46 3.85
CA SER A 31 3.49 33.37 3.03
C SER A 31 2.50 34.19 2.22
N SER A 32 2.74 35.47 2.13
CA SER A 32 2.15 36.47 1.26
C SER A 32 1.13 35.93 0.28
N ALA A 33 -0.10 36.45 0.32
CA ALA A 33 -1.18 36.14 -0.63
C ALA A 33 -0.58 35.92 -2.01
N ASP A 34 -0.89 34.80 -2.64
CA ASP A 34 -0.42 34.45 -3.98
C ASP A 34 -0.62 35.63 -4.91
N THR A 35 0.47 36.26 -5.33
CA THR A 35 0.44 37.50 -6.13
C THR A 35 0.00 37.25 -7.57
N ILE A 36 0.02 35.94 -8.00
CA ILE A 36 -0.34 35.53 -9.36
C ILE A 36 -1.64 34.72 -9.34
N THR A 37 -2.50 34.94 -10.33
CA THR A 37 -3.76 34.16 -10.48
C THR A 37 -3.53 32.88 -11.26
N THR A 38 -4.37 31.86 -11.02
CA THR A 38 -4.41 30.60 -11.79
C THR A 38 -4.46 30.86 -13.30
N THR A 39 -5.30 31.81 -13.73
CA THR A 39 -5.42 32.20 -15.16
C THR A 39 -4.10 32.74 -15.70
N ALA A 40 -3.39 33.56 -14.95
CA ALA A 40 -2.10 34.10 -15.37
C ALA A 40 -1.04 32.97 -15.44
N CYS A 41 -1.03 32.08 -14.49
CA CYS A 41 -0.15 30.89 -14.49
C CYS A 41 -0.39 29.98 -15.70
N ASN A 42 -1.63 29.71 -16.03
CA ASN A 42 -1.99 28.83 -17.16
C ASN A 42 -1.73 29.50 -18.53
N ASN A 43 -1.74 30.83 -18.59
CA ASN A 43 -1.54 31.56 -19.84
C ASN A 43 -0.08 31.86 -20.16
N ARG A 44 0.80 31.95 -19.18
CA ARG A 44 2.23 32.18 -19.41
C ARG A 44 3.02 30.87 -19.65
N THR A 45 4.25 31.02 -20.17
CA THR A 45 5.22 29.90 -20.21
C THR A 45 6.06 29.94 -18.94
N ASN A 46 5.99 28.84 -18.15
CA ASN A 46 6.72 28.73 -16.86
C ASN A 46 8.13 28.16 -17.08
N ASP A 47 8.93 28.81 -17.90
CA ASP A 47 10.23 28.40 -18.42
C ASP A 47 11.43 28.62 -17.47
N THR A 48 11.15 28.98 -16.22
CA THR A 48 12.14 29.05 -15.14
C THR A 48 11.60 28.43 -13.86
N VAL A 49 12.50 27.91 -13.02
CA VAL A 49 12.12 27.35 -11.71
C VAL A 49 11.27 28.33 -10.90
N ALA A 50 11.67 29.61 -10.87
CA ALA A 50 10.93 30.62 -10.12
C ALA A 50 9.51 30.81 -10.62
N LYS A 51 9.30 30.89 -11.94
CA LYS A 51 7.96 30.99 -12.53
C LYS A 51 7.10 29.74 -12.27
N LEU A 52 7.71 28.56 -12.34
CA LEU A 52 7.01 27.31 -12.07
C LEU A 52 6.56 27.25 -10.60
N VAL A 53 7.49 27.46 -9.66
CA VAL A 53 7.21 27.38 -8.22
C VAL A 53 6.21 28.46 -7.77
N GLU A 54 6.25 29.67 -8.36
CA GLU A 54 5.24 30.71 -8.12
C GLU A 54 3.83 30.28 -8.55
N CYS A 55 3.72 29.40 -9.53
CA CYS A 55 2.44 28.88 -10.05
C CYS A 55 1.92 27.65 -9.31
N ILE A 56 2.67 27.08 -8.38
CA ILE A 56 2.16 26.03 -7.48
C ILE A 56 1.35 26.68 -6.36
N ARG A 57 0.04 26.57 -6.45
CA ARG A 57 -0.94 27.29 -5.61
C ARG A 57 -1.75 26.32 -4.78
N THR A 58 -1.88 26.59 -3.49
CA THR A 58 -2.68 25.78 -2.56
C THR A 58 -4.12 25.58 -3.05
N ASP A 59 -4.76 26.66 -3.52
CA ASP A 59 -6.15 26.59 -3.99
C ASP A 59 -6.30 25.69 -5.23
N ASP A 60 -5.34 25.72 -6.17
CA ASP A 60 -5.38 24.91 -7.39
C ASP A 60 -5.24 23.43 -7.04
N LEU A 61 -4.26 23.09 -6.20
CA LEU A 61 -4.03 21.74 -5.71
C LEU A 61 -5.26 21.21 -4.95
N TRP A 62 -5.79 22.02 -4.01
CA TRP A 62 -6.92 21.62 -3.19
C TRP A 62 -8.21 21.42 -4.00
N ASN A 63 -8.41 22.18 -5.06
CA ASN A 63 -9.53 21.98 -5.98
C ASN A 63 -9.39 20.69 -6.78
N GLN A 64 -8.16 20.29 -7.15
CA GLN A 64 -7.90 19.00 -7.77
C GLN A 64 -8.15 17.85 -6.78
N MET A 65 -7.70 17.98 -5.52
CA MET A 65 -8.00 17.01 -4.45
C MET A 65 -9.51 16.82 -4.27
N LYS A 66 -10.28 17.91 -4.20
CA LYS A 66 -11.76 17.84 -4.14
C LYS A 66 -12.38 17.11 -5.33
N ALA A 67 -11.81 17.27 -6.51
CA ALA A 67 -12.29 16.57 -7.70
C ALA A 67 -12.05 15.06 -7.61
N GLN A 68 -10.93 14.62 -7.03
CA GLN A 68 -10.66 13.21 -6.77
C GLN A 68 -11.63 12.63 -5.73
N GLN A 69 -11.86 13.35 -4.63
CA GLN A 69 -12.85 12.93 -3.63
C GLN A 69 -14.24 12.79 -4.24
N ALA A 70 -14.67 13.75 -5.05
CA ALA A 70 -15.98 13.71 -5.71
C ALA A 70 -16.13 12.51 -6.66
N ILE A 71 -15.06 12.06 -7.30
CA ILE A 71 -15.06 10.84 -8.10
C ILE A 71 -15.26 9.62 -7.20
N ALA A 72 -14.50 9.51 -6.12
CA ALA A 72 -14.64 8.40 -5.17
C ALA A 72 -16.06 8.34 -4.59
N ASP A 73 -16.60 9.47 -4.17
CA ASP A 73 -17.97 9.57 -3.62
C ASP A 73 -19.06 9.16 -4.63
N ALA A 74 -18.84 9.45 -5.92
CA ALA A 74 -19.78 9.11 -6.99
C ALA A 74 -19.70 7.63 -7.42
N HIS A 75 -18.66 6.91 -7.03
CA HIS A 75 -18.40 5.53 -7.43
C HIS A 75 -18.05 4.67 -6.21
N PRO A 76 -18.99 4.46 -5.29
CA PRO A 76 -18.73 3.65 -4.11
C PRO A 76 -18.44 2.20 -4.49
N ASP A 77 -17.66 1.52 -3.64
CA ASP A 77 -17.45 0.08 -3.71
C ASP A 77 -18.76 -0.70 -3.45
N ALA A 78 -18.71 -2.02 -3.52
CA ALA A 78 -19.87 -2.87 -3.26
C ALA A 78 -20.39 -2.78 -1.80
N GLY A 79 -19.61 -2.25 -0.89
CA GLY A 79 -19.98 -1.98 0.52
C GLY A 79 -20.58 -0.60 0.73
N GLY A 80 -20.54 0.27 -0.28
CA GLY A 80 -21.04 1.64 -0.22
C GLY A 80 -19.99 2.66 0.24
N HIS A 81 -18.72 2.30 0.30
CA HIS A 81 -17.63 3.21 0.67
C HIS A 81 -17.12 3.93 -0.58
N ALA A 82 -16.83 5.22 -0.46
CA ALA A 82 -16.18 5.99 -1.52
C ALA A 82 -14.90 5.29 -1.98
N SER A 83 -14.73 5.05 -3.28
CA SER A 83 -13.65 4.20 -3.77
C SER A 83 -12.97 4.71 -5.04
N ARG A 84 -11.64 4.55 -5.07
CA ARG A 84 -10.77 4.61 -6.26
C ARG A 84 -9.83 3.40 -6.30
N ASN A 85 -10.27 2.28 -5.73
CA ASN A 85 -9.48 1.05 -5.72
C ASN A 85 -9.20 0.56 -7.14
N SER A 86 -7.99 0.02 -7.35
CA SER A 86 -7.64 -0.69 -8.59
C SER A 86 -8.71 -1.68 -9.02
N GLY A 87 -9.02 -1.68 -10.31
CA GLY A 87 -10.04 -2.57 -10.88
C GLY A 87 -11.49 -2.18 -10.61
N GLU A 88 -11.77 -1.07 -9.91
CA GLU A 88 -13.11 -0.60 -9.61
C GLU A 88 -13.55 0.59 -10.48
N PRO A 89 -14.87 0.85 -10.58
CA PRO A 89 -15.39 1.95 -11.41
C PRO A 89 -14.86 3.33 -11.03
N GLY A 90 -14.59 3.58 -9.75
CA GLY A 90 -14.05 4.85 -9.27
C GLY A 90 -12.62 5.09 -9.74
N TYR A 91 -11.78 4.06 -9.77
CA TYR A 91 -10.45 4.15 -10.38
C TYR A 91 -10.55 4.44 -11.89
N LYS A 92 -11.40 3.72 -12.60
CA LYS A 92 -11.61 3.97 -14.03
C LYS A 92 -12.09 5.41 -14.30
N ALA A 93 -12.97 5.96 -13.48
CA ALA A 93 -13.44 7.34 -13.59
C ALA A 93 -12.30 8.35 -13.32
N ALA A 94 -11.42 8.06 -12.37
CA ALA A 94 -10.20 8.86 -12.12
C ALA A 94 -9.26 8.81 -13.32
N VAL A 95 -9.02 7.65 -13.90
CA VAL A 95 -8.25 7.48 -15.15
C VAL A 95 -8.82 8.35 -16.28
N ASP A 96 -10.15 8.36 -16.47
CA ASP A 96 -10.80 9.16 -17.51
C ASP A 96 -10.64 10.67 -17.27
N LEU A 97 -10.68 11.12 -16.01
CA LEU A 97 -10.37 12.51 -15.64
C LEU A 97 -8.92 12.87 -15.97
N ALA A 98 -7.96 12.04 -15.61
CA ALA A 98 -6.55 12.26 -15.89
C ALA A 98 -6.27 12.34 -17.40
N VAL A 99 -6.83 11.41 -18.18
CA VAL A 99 -6.74 11.40 -19.65
C VAL A 99 -7.28 12.71 -20.25
N LYS A 100 -8.43 13.18 -19.75
CA LYS A 100 -9.02 14.45 -20.19
C LYS A 100 -8.13 15.63 -19.87
N LEU A 101 -7.56 15.67 -18.67
CA LEU A 101 -6.67 16.75 -18.19
C LEU A 101 -5.38 16.81 -19.00
N PHE A 102 -4.69 15.69 -19.20
CA PHE A 102 -3.46 15.64 -19.97
C PHE A 102 -3.70 15.99 -21.45
N LYS A 103 -4.76 15.48 -22.07
CA LYS A 103 -5.14 15.84 -23.45
C LYS A 103 -5.45 17.34 -23.59
N ALA A 104 -6.18 17.93 -22.64
CA ALA A 104 -6.48 19.36 -22.63
C ALA A 104 -5.22 20.21 -22.46
N SER A 105 -4.20 19.70 -21.81
CA SER A 105 -2.88 20.31 -21.65
C SER A 105 -1.94 20.11 -22.86
N GLY A 106 -2.35 19.31 -23.86
CA GLY A 106 -1.59 19.10 -25.09
C GLY A 106 -0.59 17.94 -25.06
N TYR A 107 -0.70 17.05 -24.09
CA TYR A 107 0.13 15.83 -24.01
C TYR A 107 -0.37 14.74 -24.96
N HIS A 108 0.54 13.89 -25.40
CA HIS A 108 0.21 12.64 -26.11
C HIS A 108 -0.12 11.57 -25.08
N VAL A 109 -1.39 11.18 -24.98
CA VAL A 109 -1.86 10.30 -23.92
C VAL A 109 -2.13 8.89 -24.45
N THR A 110 -1.55 7.90 -23.78
CA THR A 110 -1.81 6.46 -23.95
C THR A 110 -2.35 5.90 -22.64
N VAL A 111 -3.38 5.06 -22.73
CA VAL A 111 -3.80 4.22 -21.60
C VAL A 111 -3.29 2.81 -21.84
N GLN A 112 -2.43 2.34 -20.96
CA GLN A 112 -1.92 0.97 -20.98
C GLN A 112 -2.84 0.13 -20.09
N THR A 113 -3.45 -0.90 -20.67
CA THR A 113 -4.32 -1.84 -19.94
C THR A 113 -3.56 -3.12 -19.64
N TYR A 114 -3.75 -3.65 -18.45
CA TYR A 114 -3.26 -4.97 -18.04
C TYR A 114 -4.32 -5.65 -17.17
N THR A 115 -4.19 -6.95 -16.95
CA THR A 115 -5.10 -7.73 -16.10
C THR A 115 -4.39 -8.22 -14.86
N PHE A 116 -5.13 -8.34 -13.76
CA PHE A 116 -4.63 -8.86 -12.50
C PHE A 116 -5.71 -9.65 -11.75
N PRO A 117 -5.33 -10.56 -10.84
CA PRO A 117 -6.29 -11.23 -9.97
C PRO A 117 -6.78 -10.25 -8.89
N TYR A 118 -7.99 -9.73 -9.11
CA TYR A 118 -8.66 -8.81 -8.19
C TYR A 118 -9.25 -9.54 -7.00
N PHE A 119 -9.10 -8.96 -5.83
CA PHE A 119 -9.80 -9.34 -4.61
C PHE A 119 -9.99 -8.12 -3.72
N ALA A 120 -11.21 -7.90 -3.23
CA ALA A 120 -11.49 -6.86 -2.25
C ALA A 120 -12.58 -7.29 -1.27
N PHE A 121 -12.37 -6.99 0.02
CA PHE A 121 -13.46 -6.99 0.98
C PHE A 121 -14.26 -5.68 0.86
N PHE A 122 -15.59 -5.79 0.93
CA PHE A 122 -16.49 -4.64 1.01
C PHE A 122 -17.32 -4.65 2.31
N GLY A 123 -16.86 -5.37 3.31
CA GLY A 123 -17.35 -5.42 4.67
C GLY A 123 -16.37 -6.17 5.56
N LEU A 124 -16.40 -5.89 6.86
CA LEU A 124 -15.55 -6.62 7.82
C LEU A 124 -15.88 -8.12 7.78
N PRO A 125 -14.88 -8.98 7.55
CA PRO A 125 -15.08 -10.42 7.70
C PRO A 125 -15.54 -10.75 9.11
N GLY A 126 -16.53 -11.62 9.22
CA GLY A 126 -17.09 -12.00 10.51
C GLY A 126 -17.33 -13.50 10.63
N GLY A 127 -17.47 -13.97 11.85
CA GLY A 127 -17.81 -15.33 12.16
C GLY A 127 -18.40 -15.49 13.56
N SER A 128 -19.07 -16.61 13.80
CA SER A 128 -19.55 -16.98 15.13
C SER A 128 -19.80 -18.48 15.20
N GLU A 129 -19.55 -19.08 16.35
CA GLU A 129 -20.19 -20.33 16.69
C GLU A 129 -21.67 -20.05 17.01
N VAL A 130 -22.58 -20.76 16.36
CA VAL A 130 -24.04 -20.62 16.52
C VAL A 130 -24.56 -21.59 17.57
N SER A 131 -24.01 -22.81 17.59
CA SER A 131 -24.29 -23.88 18.57
C SER A 131 -23.12 -24.85 18.66
N PRO A 132 -22.93 -25.57 19.76
CA PRO A 132 -23.72 -25.53 21.01
C PRO A 132 -23.42 -24.34 21.91
N THR A 133 -22.26 -23.61 21.68
CA THR A 133 -21.79 -22.52 22.54
C THR A 133 -21.78 -21.20 21.76
N PRO A 134 -22.91 -20.47 21.68
CA PRO A 134 -22.97 -19.26 20.87
C PRO A 134 -21.89 -18.24 21.27
N THR A 135 -20.96 -17.97 20.34
CA THR A 135 -19.80 -17.08 20.55
C THR A 135 -19.53 -16.30 19.28
N THR A 136 -19.46 -14.97 19.36
CA THR A 136 -19.03 -14.12 18.23
C THR A 136 -17.52 -14.10 18.18
N PHE A 137 -16.95 -14.33 16.99
CA PHE A 137 -15.52 -14.23 16.77
C PHE A 137 -15.13 -12.78 16.48
N THR A 138 -14.16 -12.27 17.22
CA THR A 138 -13.57 -10.93 17.01
C THR A 138 -12.46 -11.04 15.98
N LEU A 139 -12.56 -10.27 14.89
CA LEU A 139 -11.52 -10.20 13.86
C LEU A 139 -10.19 -9.73 14.48
N GLY A 140 -9.10 -10.41 14.14
CA GLY A 140 -7.76 -10.14 14.68
C GLY A 140 -7.49 -10.72 16.08
N THR A 141 -8.51 -11.29 16.75
CA THR A 141 -8.37 -11.94 18.07
C THR A 141 -8.80 -13.41 18.02
N ASP A 142 -9.99 -13.67 17.52
CA ASP A 142 -10.59 -15.03 17.48
C ASP A 142 -10.69 -15.55 16.04
N LEU A 143 -10.61 -14.68 15.05
CA LEU A 143 -10.72 -15.01 13.63
C LEU A 143 -9.78 -14.14 12.81
N ASN A 144 -9.02 -14.75 11.89
CA ASN A 144 -8.45 -14.09 10.73
C ASN A 144 -9.14 -14.56 9.46
N ALA A 145 -9.29 -13.68 8.47
CA ALA A 145 -9.87 -14.02 7.18
C ALA A 145 -8.77 -14.21 6.13
N PHE A 146 -8.90 -15.27 5.33
CA PHE A 146 -8.14 -15.38 4.08
C PHE A 146 -8.91 -14.70 2.94
N ASN A 147 -8.17 -14.36 1.87
CA ASN A 147 -8.77 -13.87 0.63
C ASN A 147 -9.67 -14.95 0.04
N SER A 148 -10.94 -14.87 0.36
CA SER A 148 -11.98 -15.84 0.01
C SER A 148 -13.35 -15.19 0.07
N VAL A 149 -14.34 -15.72 -0.66
CA VAL A 149 -15.63 -15.06 -0.86
C VAL A 149 -16.75 -15.93 -0.35
N GLY A 150 -17.72 -15.37 0.34
CA GLY A 150 -18.98 -16.02 0.61
C GLY A 150 -19.48 -15.91 2.06
N THR A 151 -20.73 -16.35 2.22
CA THR A 151 -21.40 -16.44 3.51
C THR A 151 -21.99 -17.82 3.68
N VAL A 152 -21.77 -18.44 4.83
CA VAL A 152 -22.28 -19.76 5.16
C VAL A 152 -22.68 -19.85 6.63
N THR A 153 -23.71 -20.64 6.90
CA THR A 153 -24.00 -21.18 8.24
C THR A 153 -24.22 -22.67 8.08
N ALA A 154 -23.32 -23.47 8.63
CA ALA A 154 -23.37 -24.93 8.47
C ALA A 154 -22.70 -25.65 9.64
N GLU A 155 -22.91 -26.97 9.69
CA GLU A 155 -22.24 -27.83 10.62
C GLU A 155 -20.72 -27.88 10.36
N VAL A 156 -19.94 -27.86 11.42
CA VAL A 156 -18.49 -28.01 11.37
C VAL A 156 -18.13 -29.49 11.45
N GLN A 157 -17.43 -29.97 10.42
CA GLN A 157 -16.99 -31.38 10.35
C GLN A 157 -15.46 -31.44 10.28
N PRO A 158 -14.80 -32.08 11.27
CA PRO A 158 -13.37 -32.37 11.22
C PRO A 158 -12.99 -33.23 10.02
N VAL A 159 -11.88 -32.92 9.35
CA VAL A 159 -11.31 -33.73 8.28
C VAL A 159 -10.12 -34.55 8.80
N GLY A 160 -9.69 -35.55 8.02
CA GLY A 160 -8.57 -36.41 8.38
C GLY A 160 -7.25 -35.67 8.63
N GLY A 161 -6.33 -36.32 9.35
CA GLY A 161 -5.00 -35.79 9.62
C GLY A 161 -4.89 -34.82 10.79
N ILE A 162 -5.97 -34.52 11.53
CA ILE A 162 -5.95 -33.78 12.78
C ILE A 162 -5.22 -34.58 13.86
N ILE A 163 -4.33 -33.94 14.61
CA ILE A 163 -3.54 -34.53 15.70
C ILE A 163 -3.83 -33.80 17.00
N LEU A 164 -4.57 -34.45 17.90
CA LEU A 164 -4.88 -33.97 19.24
C LEU A 164 -4.69 -35.10 20.26
N PRO A 165 -3.98 -34.87 21.35
CA PRO A 165 -3.24 -33.66 21.72
C PRO A 165 -2.08 -33.37 20.76
N PRO A 166 -1.59 -32.09 20.69
CA PRO A 166 -0.56 -31.71 19.75
C PRO A 166 0.78 -32.42 20.01
N THR A 167 1.46 -32.77 18.93
CA THR A 167 2.84 -33.30 18.98
C THR A 167 3.85 -32.21 19.29
N PRO A 168 5.06 -32.52 19.79
CA PRO A 168 6.08 -31.52 20.09
C PRO A 168 6.53 -30.67 18.89
N THR A 169 6.41 -31.20 17.68
CA THR A 169 6.77 -30.53 16.42
C THR A 169 5.57 -30.55 15.46
N PRO A 170 5.45 -29.54 14.57
CA PRO A 170 4.41 -29.52 13.55
C PRO A 170 4.43 -30.78 12.69
N SER A 171 3.30 -31.46 12.60
CA SER A 171 3.21 -32.76 11.90
C SER A 171 1.84 -33.06 11.31
N SER A 172 0.81 -32.23 11.57
CA SER A 172 -0.52 -32.44 11.03
C SER A 172 -0.52 -32.39 9.50
N SER A 173 -1.13 -33.40 8.89
CA SER A 173 -1.41 -33.46 7.45
C SER A 173 -2.86 -33.11 7.12
N SER A 174 -3.63 -32.61 8.08
CA SER A 174 -5.07 -32.37 7.95
C SER A 174 -5.39 -31.52 6.71
N GLY A 175 -6.26 -32.05 5.84
CA GLY A 175 -6.69 -31.42 4.61
C GLY A 175 -5.63 -31.31 3.51
N CYS A 176 -4.45 -31.96 3.66
CA CYS A 176 -3.38 -31.88 2.66
C CYS A 176 -3.64 -32.74 1.42
N SER A 177 -4.53 -33.74 1.51
CA SER A 177 -4.86 -34.60 0.40
C SER A 177 -6.37 -34.83 0.27
N PRO A 178 -6.86 -35.16 -0.92
CA PRO A 178 -8.28 -35.54 -1.09
C PRO A 178 -8.71 -36.69 -0.18
N ALA A 179 -7.80 -37.61 0.20
CA ALA A 179 -8.09 -38.72 1.09
C ALA A 179 -8.48 -38.28 2.50
N ASP A 180 -8.01 -37.11 2.95
CA ASP A 180 -8.36 -36.59 4.27
C ASP A 180 -9.85 -36.21 4.39
N PHE A 181 -10.53 -36.06 3.26
CA PHE A 181 -11.97 -35.76 3.17
C PHE A 181 -12.84 -37.05 3.03
N ALA A 182 -12.28 -38.22 3.26
CA ALA A 182 -13.08 -39.46 3.26
C ALA A 182 -14.18 -39.37 4.31
N GLY A 183 -15.45 -39.48 3.88
CA GLY A 183 -16.63 -39.37 4.74
C GLY A 183 -17.04 -37.93 5.07
N PHE A 184 -16.43 -36.92 4.45
CA PHE A 184 -16.88 -35.53 4.56
C PHE A 184 -18.23 -35.35 3.89
N THR A 185 -19.14 -34.64 4.55
CA THR A 185 -20.48 -34.36 4.04
C THR A 185 -20.46 -33.04 3.26
N PRO A 186 -20.71 -33.01 1.95
CA PRO A 186 -20.83 -31.79 1.18
C PRO A 186 -21.84 -30.82 1.79
N GLY A 187 -21.50 -29.53 1.81
CA GLY A 187 -22.31 -28.49 2.44
C GLY A 187 -21.92 -28.16 3.88
N ASN A 188 -21.10 -28.97 4.53
CA ASN A 188 -20.53 -28.66 5.84
C ASN A 188 -19.33 -27.70 5.75
N ILE A 189 -18.95 -27.12 6.89
CA ILE A 189 -17.70 -26.36 7.06
C ILE A 189 -16.60 -27.37 7.42
N ALA A 190 -15.54 -27.43 6.62
CA ALA A 190 -14.39 -28.29 6.90
C ALA A 190 -13.52 -27.68 8.01
N LEU A 191 -13.35 -28.42 9.11
CA LEU A 191 -12.40 -28.05 10.17
C LEU A 191 -11.06 -28.74 9.90
N ILE A 192 -10.03 -27.92 9.71
CA ILE A 192 -8.71 -28.35 9.25
C ILE A 192 -7.64 -27.83 10.21
N GLN A 193 -6.74 -28.69 10.66
CA GLN A 193 -5.60 -28.25 11.46
C GLN A 193 -4.48 -27.71 10.57
N ARG A 194 -3.84 -26.59 10.95
CA ARG A 194 -2.58 -26.14 10.36
C ARG A 194 -1.57 -27.29 10.39
N GLY A 195 -0.56 -27.27 9.51
CA GLY A 195 0.42 -28.36 9.50
C GLY A 195 1.42 -28.25 8.37
N THR A 196 1.61 -29.34 7.64
CA THR A 196 2.73 -29.56 6.73
C THR A 196 2.53 -29.03 5.32
N CYS A 197 1.30 -28.74 4.87
CA CYS A 197 1.02 -28.21 3.54
C CYS A 197 0.44 -26.78 3.61
N ASN A 198 0.52 -26.07 2.49
CA ASN A 198 0.07 -24.69 2.34
C ASN A 198 -1.44 -24.55 2.56
N PHE A 199 -1.88 -23.37 3.01
CA PHE A 199 -3.29 -23.09 3.26
C PHE A 199 -4.15 -23.17 1.98
N GLY A 200 -3.61 -22.69 0.84
CA GLY A 200 -4.31 -22.80 -0.44
C GLY A 200 -4.53 -24.23 -0.89
N GLU A 201 -3.61 -25.17 -0.59
CA GLU A 201 -3.80 -26.60 -0.87
C GLU A 201 -4.95 -27.17 -0.06
N LYS A 202 -5.01 -26.84 1.24
CA LYS A 202 -6.11 -27.23 2.14
C LYS A 202 -7.46 -26.71 1.64
N ALA A 203 -7.50 -25.43 1.25
CA ALA A 203 -8.71 -24.80 0.72
C ALA A 203 -9.17 -25.44 -0.61
N LYS A 204 -8.26 -25.73 -1.54
CA LYS A 204 -8.57 -26.44 -2.80
C LYS A 204 -9.16 -27.81 -2.56
N ASN A 205 -8.56 -28.58 -1.67
CA ASN A 205 -9.07 -29.93 -1.33
C ASN A 205 -10.45 -29.86 -0.67
N ALA A 206 -10.70 -28.87 0.21
CA ALA A 206 -12.01 -28.65 0.82
C ALA A 206 -13.07 -28.27 -0.22
N VAL A 207 -12.76 -27.36 -1.15
CA VAL A 207 -13.66 -26.98 -2.27
C VAL A 207 -13.97 -28.21 -3.11
N ALA A 208 -12.97 -29.01 -3.46
CA ALA A 208 -13.15 -30.24 -4.24
C ALA A 208 -14.00 -31.30 -3.52
N ALA A 209 -13.97 -31.31 -2.18
CA ALA A 209 -14.81 -32.19 -1.36
C ALA A 209 -16.24 -31.64 -1.15
N GLY A 210 -16.57 -30.46 -1.70
CA GLY A 210 -17.89 -29.85 -1.59
C GLY A 210 -18.13 -29.12 -0.26
N ALA A 211 -17.07 -28.68 0.43
CA ALA A 211 -17.23 -27.87 1.63
C ALA A 211 -17.92 -26.53 1.28
N ALA A 212 -18.80 -26.06 2.17
CA ALA A 212 -19.45 -24.77 2.03
C ALA A 212 -18.65 -23.62 2.71
N GLY A 213 -17.67 -23.97 3.52
CA GLY A 213 -16.71 -23.07 4.15
C GLY A 213 -15.56 -23.85 4.77
N VAL A 214 -14.52 -23.16 5.19
CA VAL A 214 -13.33 -23.75 5.83
C VAL A 214 -12.98 -22.98 7.08
N LEU A 215 -12.72 -23.68 8.17
CA LEU A 215 -12.04 -23.17 9.35
C LEU A 215 -10.70 -23.89 9.52
N ILE A 216 -9.62 -23.16 9.41
CA ILE A 216 -8.28 -23.66 9.72
C ILE A 216 -7.93 -23.23 11.14
N PHE A 217 -7.43 -24.13 11.97
CA PHE A 217 -6.99 -23.82 13.32
C PHE A 217 -5.53 -24.15 13.54
N ASN A 218 -4.90 -23.48 14.50
CA ASN A 218 -3.48 -23.67 14.77
C ASN A 218 -3.17 -25.04 15.38
N GLU A 219 -1.90 -25.42 15.46
CA GLU A 219 -1.48 -26.79 15.81
C GLU A 219 -1.33 -27.06 17.31
N GLY A 220 -1.20 -26.00 18.16
CA GLY A 220 -1.17 -26.10 19.62
C GLY A 220 0.22 -26.21 20.25
N GLN A 221 1.31 -26.30 19.49
CA GLN A 221 2.67 -26.24 20.05
C GLN A 221 2.99 -24.83 20.57
N PRO A 222 4.03 -24.67 21.42
CA PRO A 222 4.50 -23.37 21.83
C PRO A 222 4.77 -22.44 20.62
N GLY A 223 4.17 -21.24 20.63
CA GLY A 223 4.21 -20.30 19.51
C GLY A 223 3.23 -20.62 18.36
N ARG A 224 2.42 -21.67 18.47
CA ARG A 224 1.39 -22.05 17.49
C ARG A 224 0.02 -22.29 18.14
N THR A 225 -0.36 -21.44 19.07
CA THR A 225 -1.64 -21.51 19.80
C THR A 225 -2.61 -20.39 19.42
N GLY A 226 -2.11 -19.21 19.06
CA GLY A 226 -2.91 -18.04 18.67
C GLY A 226 -3.33 -18.06 17.20
N LEU A 227 -3.77 -16.91 16.72
CA LEU A 227 -4.05 -16.72 15.31
C LEU A 227 -2.77 -16.84 14.48
N ALA A 228 -2.90 -17.35 13.27
CA ALA A 228 -1.88 -17.36 12.24
C ALA A 228 -2.54 -17.40 10.87
N GLY A 229 -1.88 -16.83 9.86
CA GLY A 229 -2.49 -16.74 8.52
C GLY A 229 -3.54 -15.64 8.44
N GLY A 230 -4.03 -15.44 7.23
CA GLY A 230 -4.91 -14.36 6.79
C GLY A 230 -4.38 -13.78 5.48
N GLY A 231 -5.21 -13.02 4.75
CA GLY A 231 -4.83 -12.49 3.44
C GLY A 231 -4.69 -13.56 2.36
N GLY A 232 -3.69 -13.43 1.50
CA GLY A 232 -3.48 -14.34 0.36
C GLY A 232 -3.12 -15.77 0.75
N MET A 233 -3.56 -16.72 -0.07
CA MET A 233 -3.20 -18.14 0.05
C MET A 233 -2.47 -18.61 -1.20
N ILE A 234 -1.55 -19.55 -1.03
CA ILE A 234 -0.88 -20.23 -2.15
C ILE A 234 -1.06 -21.75 -2.04
N ASP A 235 -1.10 -22.43 -3.19
CA ASP A 235 -1.10 -23.89 -3.25
C ASP A 235 0.34 -24.46 -3.19
N SER A 236 0.48 -25.77 -3.30
CA SER A 236 1.78 -26.45 -3.26
C SER A 236 2.68 -26.13 -4.46
N ALA A 237 2.13 -25.62 -5.55
CA ALA A 237 2.86 -25.16 -6.73
C ALA A 237 3.23 -23.66 -6.67
N GLY A 238 2.81 -22.95 -5.60
CA GLY A 238 3.04 -21.52 -5.43
C GLY A 238 2.01 -20.62 -6.12
N ASN A 239 0.93 -21.19 -6.68
CA ASN A 239 -0.12 -20.38 -7.30
C ASN A 239 -1.04 -19.77 -6.25
N SER A 240 -1.48 -18.53 -6.49
CA SER A 240 -2.50 -17.89 -5.67
C SER A 240 -3.83 -18.64 -5.73
N VAL A 241 -4.48 -18.77 -4.58
CA VAL A 241 -5.78 -19.46 -4.44
C VAL A 241 -6.77 -18.52 -3.76
N VAL A 242 -7.85 -18.19 -4.46
CA VAL A 242 -8.98 -17.41 -3.91
C VAL A 242 -10.24 -18.27 -4.02
N PRO A 243 -10.63 -18.97 -2.95
CA PRO A 243 -11.82 -19.82 -2.97
C PRO A 243 -13.11 -19.00 -3.05
N ASN A 244 -14.12 -19.58 -3.69
CA ASN A 244 -15.49 -19.06 -3.72
C ASN A 244 -16.34 -19.49 -2.50
N ILE A 245 -15.70 -19.95 -1.44
CA ILE A 245 -16.27 -20.27 -0.13
C ILE A 245 -15.44 -19.57 0.96
N PRO A 246 -16.03 -19.13 2.09
CA PRO A 246 -15.29 -18.42 3.13
C PRO A 246 -14.25 -19.34 3.80
N VAL A 247 -13.02 -18.84 3.97
CA VAL A 247 -11.91 -19.53 4.63
C VAL A 247 -11.40 -18.67 5.77
N GLY A 248 -11.64 -19.11 7.01
CA GLY A 248 -11.18 -18.44 8.22
C GLY A 248 -10.07 -19.21 8.93
N PHE A 249 -9.28 -18.47 9.73
CA PHE A 249 -8.31 -19.04 10.64
C PHE A 249 -8.69 -18.72 12.09
N VAL A 250 -8.69 -19.72 12.97
CA VAL A 250 -9.02 -19.58 14.39
C VAL A 250 -7.88 -20.07 15.28
N PRO A 251 -7.78 -19.63 16.55
CA PRO A 251 -6.81 -20.14 17.51
C PRO A 251 -6.94 -21.64 17.74
N PHE A 252 -5.88 -22.27 18.25
CA PHE A 252 -5.88 -23.68 18.60
C PHE A 252 -7.04 -24.08 19.53
N ALA A 253 -7.28 -23.31 20.58
CA ALA A 253 -8.32 -23.60 21.57
C ALA A 253 -9.72 -23.67 20.94
N GLU A 254 -10.04 -22.78 20.00
CA GLU A 254 -11.31 -22.79 19.28
C GLU A 254 -11.43 -24.01 18.36
N GLY A 255 -10.37 -24.32 17.62
CA GLY A 255 -10.35 -25.51 16.76
C GLY A 255 -10.46 -26.82 17.54
N GLU A 256 -9.78 -26.92 18.69
CA GLU A 256 -9.89 -28.07 19.61
C GLU A 256 -11.30 -28.17 20.18
N HIS A 257 -11.92 -27.06 20.60
CA HIS A 257 -13.30 -27.02 21.07
C HIS A 257 -14.27 -27.56 20.01
N LEU A 258 -14.25 -27.02 18.81
CA LEU A 258 -15.11 -27.45 17.70
C LEU A 258 -14.90 -28.92 17.32
N ASN A 259 -13.63 -29.38 17.28
CA ASN A 259 -13.30 -30.78 17.01
C ASN A 259 -13.88 -31.72 18.08
N ASN A 260 -13.73 -31.35 19.34
CA ASN A 260 -14.24 -32.18 20.44
C ASN A 260 -15.77 -32.19 20.47
N ALA A 261 -16.43 -31.07 20.19
CA ALA A 261 -17.88 -30.98 20.09
C ALA A 261 -18.42 -31.85 18.94
N ALA A 262 -17.78 -31.79 17.77
CA ALA A 262 -18.16 -32.62 16.62
C ALA A 262 -17.98 -34.14 16.92
N ASN A 263 -16.85 -34.53 17.49
CA ASN A 263 -16.57 -35.92 17.85
C ASN A 263 -17.48 -36.46 18.98
N ALA A 264 -18.01 -35.56 19.83
CA ALA A 264 -19.01 -35.90 20.84
C ALA A 264 -20.44 -35.94 20.27
N GLY A 265 -20.64 -35.74 18.98
CA GLY A 265 -21.95 -35.77 18.34
C GLY A 265 -22.84 -34.54 18.66
N GLN A 266 -22.24 -33.41 19.01
CA GLN A 266 -22.97 -32.16 19.33
C GLN A 266 -23.33 -31.35 18.12
N HIS A 267 -22.85 -31.71 16.91
CA HIS A 267 -23.13 -31.04 15.63
C HIS A 267 -22.92 -29.51 15.68
N PRO A 268 -21.69 -29.01 16.00
CA PRO A 268 -21.44 -27.60 16.13
C PRO A 268 -21.74 -26.86 14.82
N GLN A 269 -22.45 -25.73 14.93
CA GLN A 269 -22.82 -24.88 13.79
C GLN A 269 -22.01 -23.59 13.86
N VAL A 270 -21.36 -23.23 12.74
CA VAL A 270 -20.63 -21.98 12.61
C VAL A 270 -21.18 -21.16 11.46
N LYS A 271 -21.26 -19.86 11.67
CA LYS A 271 -21.48 -18.86 10.63
C LYS A 271 -20.14 -18.22 10.26
N LEU A 272 -19.85 -18.13 8.96
CA LEU A 272 -18.80 -17.27 8.38
C LEU A 272 -19.47 -16.31 7.41
N ASP A 273 -19.07 -15.02 7.46
CA ASP A 273 -19.64 -13.94 6.64
C ASP A 273 -18.51 -13.08 6.06
N PHE A 274 -18.05 -13.46 4.87
CA PHE A 274 -16.94 -12.80 4.19
C PHE A 274 -17.48 -12.08 2.95
N LYS A 275 -17.81 -10.81 3.15
CA LYS A 275 -18.32 -9.93 2.11
C LYS A 275 -17.17 -9.44 1.25
N ALA A 276 -16.89 -10.16 0.19
CA ALA A 276 -15.80 -9.88 -0.72
C ALA A 276 -16.20 -10.15 -2.16
N GLU A 277 -15.45 -9.56 -3.08
CA GLU A 277 -15.50 -9.84 -4.52
C GLU A 277 -14.14 -10.33 -5.00
N ALA A 278 -14.15 -11.26 -5.95
CA ALA A 278 -12.95 -11.78 -6.59
C ALA A 278 -13.18 -11.91 -8.10
N ASP A 279 -12.18 -11.54 -8.88
CA ASP A 279 -12.15 -11.69 -10.33
C ASP A 279 -10.70 -12.07 -10.75
N PRO A 280 -10.46 -13.22 -11.36
CA PRO A 280 -9.11 -13.64 -11.69
C PRO A 280 -8.44 -12.81 -12.80
N ASN A 281 -9.21 -12.03 -13.56
CA ASN A 281 -8.74 -11.31 -14.75
C ASN A 281 -9.36 -9.91 -14.84
N ARG A 282 -9.32 -9.14 -13.76
CA ARG A 282 -9.82 -7.77 -13.74
C ARG A 282 -8.88 -6.85 -14.50
N ASP A 283 -9.43 -5.98 -15.35
CA ASP A 283 -8.66 -4.94 -16.05
C ASP A 283 -8.22 -3.84 -15.09
N ASP A 284 -6.99 -3.38 -15.27
CA ASP A 284 -6.47 -2.18 -14.65
C ASP A 284 -5.66 -1.32 -15.63
N PHE A 285 -5.27 -0.10 -15.23
CA PHE A 285 -4.83 0.92 -16.18
C PHE A 285 -3.67 1.75 -15.67
N ASN A 286 -2.65 1.95 -16.54
CA ASN A 286 -1.68 3.02 -16.38
C ASN A 286 -2.01 4.16 -17.36
N VAL A 287 -1.97 5.41 -16.91
CA VAL A 287 -2.11 6.59 -17.79
C VAL A 287 -0.74 7.15 -18.08
N ILE A 288 -0.34 7.15 -19.36
CA ILE A 288 0.96 7.62 -19.82
C ILE A 288 0.76 8.86 -20.66
N ALA A 289 1.43 9.97 -20.30
CA ALA A 289 1.28 11.26 -20.97
C ALA A 289 2.66 11.83 -21.34
N ASP A 290 3.01 11.77 -22.63
CA ASP A 290 4.26 12.29 -23.16
C ASP A 290 4.14 13.77 -23.53
N SER A 291 5.12 14.58 -23.09
CA SER A 291 5.23 15.98 -23.50
C SER A 291 5.46 16.09 -25.01
N PRO A 292 4.87 17.11 -25.67
CA PRO A 292 5.08 17.34 -27.09
C PRO A 292 6.48 17.90 -27.40
N PHE A 293 7.28 18.19 -26.38
CA PHE A 293 8.63 18.74 -26.45
C PHE A 293 9.63 17.83 -25.77
N GLY A 294 10.91 18.10 -26.05
CA GLY A 294 12.04 17.34 -25.49
C GLY A 294 12.49 16.18 -26.37
N ASP A 295 13.72 15.73 -26.16
CA ASP A 295 14.29 14.62 -26.88
C ASP A 295 13.74 13.29 -26.36
N PRO A 296 13.04 12.50 -27.18
CA PRO A 296 12.49 11.20 -26.75
C PRO A 296 13.58 10.18 -26.40
N ASN A 297 14.82 10.37 -26.88
CA ASN A 297 15.94 9.50 -26.51
C ASN A 297 16.47 9.79 -25.10
N HIS A 298 16.04 10.89 -24.49
CA HIS A 298 16.33 11.31 -23.12
C HIS A 298 15.01 11.55 -22.40
N THR A 299 14.36 10.48 -21.97
CA THR A 299 13.07 10.56 -21.28
C THR A 299 13.29 10.60 -19.77
N VAL A 300 12.64 11.55 -19.12
CA VAL A 300 12.45 11.60 -17.67
C VAL A 300 11.01 11.16 -17.40
N VAL A 301 10.85 10.08 -16.66
CA VAL A 301 9.56 9.69 -16.11
C VAL A 301 9.27 10.53 -14.87
N VAL A 302 8.04 10.93 -14.70
CA VAL A 302 7.50 11.61 -13.51
C VAL A 302 6.24 10.85 -13.17
N ASP A 303 6.22 10.18 -12.06
CA ASP A 303 5.13 9.28 -11.73
C ASP A 303 4.55 9.48 -10.32
N ALA A 304 3.42 8.86 -10.12
CA ALA A 304 2.73 8.64 -8.87
C ALA A 304 1.73 7.50 -9.11
N HIS A 305 1.41 6.71 -8.11
CA HIS A 305 0.25 5.83 -8.29
C HIS A 305 -1.06 6.62 -8.17
N TYR A 306 -2.11 6.04 -8.75
CA TYR A 306 -3.38 6.72 -8.87
C TYR A 306 -4.55 5.90 -8.34
N ASP A 307 -4.30 4.63 -8.06
CA ASP A 307 -5.21 3.76 -7.34
C ASP A 307 -5.22 4.04 -5.84
N ALA A 308 -6.10 3.37 -5.16
CA ALA A 308 -6.20 3.33 -3.71
C ALA A 308 -6.41 1.88 -3.26
N ILE A 309 -6.24 1.61 -1.99
CA ILE A 309 -6.64 0.35 -1.37
C ILE A 309 -7.75 0.60 -0.35
N PHE A 310 -8.91 -0.07 -0.55
CA PHE A 310 -10.07 0.00 0.34
C PHE A 310 -10.56 1.42 0.66
N GLY A 311 -10.67 2.30 -0.35
CA GLY A 311 -11.21 3.62 -0.08
C GLY A 311 -11.03 4.67 -1.17
N ALA A 312 -11.24 5.92 -0.78
CA ALA A 312 -11.04 7.05 -1.67
C ALA A 312 -9.55 7.32 -1.97
N GLY A 313 -8.62 6.92 -1.08
CA GLY A 313 -7.19 7.09 -1.25
C GLY A 313 -6.80 8.54 -1.45
N MET A 314 -7.28 9.42 -0.57
CA MET A 314 -7.07 10.85 -0.78
C MET A 314 -5.68 11.30 -0.37
N LEU A 315 -5.13 10.71 0.69
CA LEU A 315 -3.73 10.89 1.05
C LEU A 315 -2.87 9.95 0.22
N ASP A 316 -3.25 8.68 0.18
CA ASP A 316 -2.54 7.60 -0.48
C ASP A 316 -3.33 7.07 -1.69
N ASN A 317 -3.09 7.55 -2.97
CA ASN A 317 -2.12 8.59 -3.31
C ASN A 317 -2.73 9.62 -4.28
N ALA A 318 -3.95 10.14 -3.98
CA ALA A 318 -4.44 11.30 -4.73
C ALA A 318 -3.55 12.53 -4.52
N SER A 319 -2.87 12.64 -3.37
CA SER A 319 -1.97 13.75 -3.06
C SER A 319 -0.77 13.80 -4.02
N GLY A 320 -0.07 12.69 -4.22
CA GLY A 320 1.03 12.58 -5.19
C GLY A 320 0.56 12.74 -6.63
N SER A 321 -0.55 12.11 -6.97
CA SER A 321 -1.15 12.22 -8.31
C SER A 321 -1.54 13.66 -8.66
N VAL A 322 -2.12 14.41 -7.72
CA VAL A 322 -2.45 15.84 -7.90
C VAL A 322 -1.18 16.70 -8.01
N THR A 323 -0.15 16.40 -7.20
CA THR A 323 1.18 17.02 -7.31
C THR A 323 1.72 16.89 -8.73
N LEU A 324 1.72 15.68 -9.28
CA LEU A 324 2.17 15.40 -10.64
C LEU A 324 1.32 16.12 -11.70
N MET A 325 0.00 16.03 -11.61
CA MET A 325 -0.92 16.60 -12.59
C MET A 325 -0.85 18.13 -12.62
N ASP A 326 -0.70 18.80 -11.48
CA ASP A 326 -0.55 20.25 -11.42
C ASP A 326 0.75 20.70 -12.09
N ILE A 327 1.87 20.03 -11.80
CA ILE A 327 3.16 20.32 -12.44
C ILE A 327 3.08 20.10 -13.96
N ALA A 328 2.44 19.03 -14.41
CA ALA A 328 2.26 18.77 -15.83
C ALA A 328 1.49 19.90 -16.52
N GLN A 329 0.39 20.39 -15.94
CA GLN A 329 -0.36 21.52 -16.48
C GLN A 329 0.50 22.79 -16.57
N LYS A 330 1.32 23.07 -15.56
CA LYS A 330 2.17 24.27 -15.52
C LYS A 330 3.35 24.18 -16.49
N LEU A 331 3.83 22.98 -16.82
CA LEU A 331 4.93 22.74 -17.77
C LEU A 331 4.47 22.50 -19.22
N ALA A 332 3.17 22.39 -19.48
CA ALA A 332 2.61 22.01 -20.78
C ALA A 332 3.10 22.87 -21.98
N LYS A 333 3.47 24.13 -21.75
CA LYS A 333 3.97 25.07 -22.77
C LYS A 333 5.49 25.23 -22.76
N VAL A 334 6.19 24.53 -21.87
CA VAL A 334 7.64 24.66 -21.71
C VAL A 334 8.36 23.74 -22.68
N ARG A 335 9.27 24.31 -23.47
CA ARG A 335 10.13 23.52 -24.37
C ARG A 335 11.31 22.97 -23.57
N THR A 336 11.09 21.80 -22.99
CA THR A 336 12.12 21.06 -22.24
C THR A 336 13.19 20.50 -23.17
N LYS A 337 14.37 20.17 -22.62
CA LYS A 337 15.41 19.47 -23.37
C LYS A 337 15.15 17.97 -23.43
N ASN A 338 14.79 17.39 -22.29
CA ASN A 338 14.41 16.00 -22.18
C ASN A 338 12.90 15.87 -22.32
N ARG A 339 12.42 14.78 -22.93
CA ARG A 339 10.99 14.44 -22.92
C ARG A 339 10.56 14.17 -21.49
N LEU A 340 9.48 14.82 -21.04
CA LEU A 340 8.80 14.46 -19.82
C LEU A 340 7.70 13.46 -20.14
N ARG A 341 7.72 12.33 -19.44
CA ARG A 341 6.68 11.30 -19.49
C ARG A 341 6.03 11.23 -18.13
N TYR A 342 4.82 11.73 -18.01
CA TYR A 342 4.03 11.61 -16.79
C TYR A 342 3.30 10.29 -16.80
N ILE A 343 3.37 9.54 -15.68
CA ILE A 343 2.65 8.28 -15.53
C ILE A 343 1.85 8.30 -14.25
N LEU A 344 0.59 7.89 -14.36
CA LEU A 344 -0.24 7.57 -13.22
C LEU A 344 -0.44 6.05 -13.23
N PHE A 345 0.19 5.38 -12.28
CA PHE A 345 0.15 3.91 -12.18
C PHE A 345 -1.12 3.43 -11.48
N GLY A 346 -1.61 2.26 -11.89
CA GLY A 346 -2.60 1.49 -11.15
C GLY A 346 -1.96 0.29 -10.48
N GLY A 347 -2.66 -0.30 -9.50
CA GLY A 347 -2.22 -1.51 -8.82
C GLY A 347 -0.94 -1.38 -8.02
N GLU A 348 -0.56 -0.18 -7.61
CA GLU A 348 0.58 0.04 -6.72
C GLU A 348 0.34 -0.68 -5.41
N GLU A 349 -0.79 -0.43 -4.79
CA GLU A 349 -1.28 -0.96 -3.52
C GLU A 349 -1.44 -2.50 -3.51
N LEU A 350 -1.45 -3.09 -4.67
CA LEU A 350 -1.53 -4.55 -4.87
C LEU A 350 -0.15 -5.19 -5.13
N GLY A 351 0.93 -4.44 -4.87
CA GLY A 351 2.31 -4.87 -4.99
C GLY A 351 3.01 -4.33 -6.24
N LEU A 352 2.84 -3.04 -6.53
CA LEU A 352 3.51 -2.30 -7.61
C LEU A 352 3.20 -2.88 -9.00
N LEU A 353 1.95 -3.35 -9.22
CA LEU A 353 1.60 -4.10 -10.45
C LEU A 353 1.75 -3.25 -11.71
N GLY A 354 1.35 -1.97 -11.65
CA GLY A 354 1.39 -1.07 -12.80
C GLY A 354 2.80 -0.73 -13.26
N SER A 355 3.68 -0.37 -12.35
CA SER A 355 5.08 -0.05 -12.66
C SER A 355 5.89 -1.30 -13.01
N ASP A 356 5.61 -2.44 -12.38
CA ASP A 356 6.16 -3.74 -12.77
C ASP A 356 5.76 -4.07 -14.21
N TYR A 357 4.46 -4.01 -14.52
CA TYR A 357 3.96 -4.27 -15.86
C TYR A 357 4.57 -3.30 -16.88
N TYR A 358 4.63 -2.01 -16.57
CA TYR A 358 5.19 -0.99 -17.45
C TYR A 358 6.67 -1.26 -17.77
N THR A 359 7.51 -1.39 -16.74
CA THR A 359 8.97 -1.53 -16.92
C THR A 359 9.35 -2.84 -17.62
N HIS A 360 8.59 -3.92 -17.43
CA HIS A 360 8.85 -5.23 -18.03
C HIS A 360 8.28 -5.38 -19.44
N ASN A 361 7.30 -4.56 -19.84
CA ASN A 361 6.69 -4.64 -21.18
C ASN A 361 7.18 -3.57 -22.17
N LEU A 362 8.06 -2.67 -21.75
CA LEU A 362 8.74 -1.76 -22.69
C LEU A 362 9.64 -2.53 -23.66
N SER A 363 9.72 -2.09 -24.90
CA SER A 363 10.76 -2.57 -25.80
C SER A 363 12.15 -2.24 -25.25
N PRO A 364 13.20 -3.01 -25.64
CA PRO A 364 14.57 -2.70 -25.23
C PRO A 364 15.00 -1.27 -25.54
N THR A 365 14.54 -0.72 -26.65
CA THR A 365 14.84 0.66 -27.08
C THR A 365 14.13 1.67 -26.20
N GLU A 366 12.84 1.49 -25.93
CA GLU A 366 12.07 2.40 -25.05
C GLU A 366 12.63 2.41 -23.63
N LEU A 367 12.94 1.23 -23.06
CA LEU A 367 13.54 1.14 -21.72
C LEU A 367 14.92 1.82 -21.68
N ALA A 368 15.70 1.72 -22.75
CA ALA A 368 17.01 2.38 -22.84
C ALA A 368 16.92 3.90 -22.92
N GLN A 369 15.82 4.43 -23.48
CA GLN A 369 15.56 5.87 -23.60
C GLN A 369 15.17 6.53 -22.27
N ILE A 370 14.73 5.78 -21.28
CA ILE A 370 14.41 6.31 -19.94
C ILE A 370 15.72 6.53 -19.19
N GLY A 371 16.04 7.79 -18.93
CA GLY A 371 17.28 8.17 -18.25
C GLY A 371 17.11 8.44 -16.76
N TYR A 372 15.89 8.75 -16.30
CA TYR A 372 15.60 9.05 -14.91
C TYR A 372 14.12 8.86 -14.60
N ASP A 373 13.83 8.63 -13.31
CA ASP A 373 12.49 8.50 -12.77
C ASP A 373 12.31 9.36 -11.52
N LEU A 374 11.14 10.01 -11.40
CA LEU A 374 10.75 10.89 -10.29
C LEU A 374 9.37 10.50 -9.78
N ASP A 375 9.32 10.02 -8.56
CA ASP A 375 8.12 9.49 -7.92
C ASP A 375 7.59 10.40 -6.81
N ALA A 376 6.28 10.59 -6.75
CA ALA A 376 5.59 11.35 -5.71
C ALA A 376 4.55 10.46 -5.02
N ASP A 377 4.91 9.97 -3.84
CA ASP A 377 4.04 9.10 -3.08
C ASP A 377 3.74 9.68 -1.70
N VAL A 378 2.44 9.94 -1.43
CA VAL A 378 1.95 10.54 -0.18
C VAL A 378 2.57 11.90 0.12
N THR A 379 1.99 12.98 -0.39
CA THR A 379 2.59 14.33 -0.34
C THR A 379 1.82 15.34 0.52
N ALA A 380 0.90 14.89 1.38
CA ALA A 380 0.01 15.78 2.13
C ALA A 380 -0.28 15.36 3.58
N THR A 381 0.60 14.57 4.18
CA THR A 381 0.39 13.99 5.52
C THR A 381 0.28 15.06 6.61
N GLN A 382 -0.72 14.94 7.48
CA GLN A 382 -0.94 15.90 8.59
C GLN A 382 0.16 15.82 9.65
N ASN A 383 0.51 14.63 10.09
CA ASN A 383 1.59 14.39 11.06
C ASN A 383 2.88 13.99 10.33
N TYR A 384 3.31 14.78 9.38
CA TYR A 384 4.31 14.48 8.38
C TYR A 384 5.72 14.18 8.91
N THR A 385 6.47 13.40 8.16
CA THR A 385 7.92 13.49 7.97
C THR A 385 8.21 14.14 6.62
N ILE A 386 9.46 14.49 6.32
CA ILE A 386 9.88 14.90 4.98
C ILE A 386 10.90 13.90 4.50
N GLY A 387 10.45 13.02 3.62
CA GLY A 387 11.23 11.96 3.04
C GLY A 387 11.65 12.25 1.61
N VAL A 388 12.90 11.95 1.29
CA VAL A 388 13.40 11.98 -0.09
C VAL A 388 13.94 10.61 -0.44
N LEU A 389 13.52 10.08 -1.59
CA LEU A 389 13.93 8.76 -2.03
C LEU A 389 15.39 8.71 -2.45
N ASP A 390 16.12 7.74 -1.89
CA ASP A 390 17.52 7.43 -2.20
C ASP A 390 17.70 5.91 -2.16
N PRO A 391 18.12 5.27 -3.26
CA PRO A 391 18.30 3.81 -3.31
C PRO A 391 19.32 3.27 -2.30
N ALA A 392 20.20 4.11 -1.74
CA ALA A 392 21.15 3.73 -0.72
C ALA A 392 20.63 3.88 0.73
N ALA A 393 19.44 4.42 0.90
CA ALA A 393 18.89 4.73 2.22
C ALA A 393 18.18 3.54 2.89
N LYS A 394 17.82 3.72 4.16
CA LYS A 394 17.03 2.75 4.94
C LYS A 394 15.62 2.58 4.34
N ASN A 395 15.02 1.42 4.57
CA ASN A 395 13.60 1.20 4.28
C ASN A 395 12.73 1.93 5.32
N LEU A 396 11.68 2.64 4.87
CA LEU A 396 10.74 3.34 5.76
C LEU A 396 10.08 2.38 6.77
N PHE A 397 9.68 1.21 6.31
CA PHE A 397 9.01 0.19 7.12
C PHE A 397 9.97 -0.79 7.80
N GLY A 398 11.30 -0.57 7.70
CA GLY A 398 12.31 -1.50 8.19
C GLY A 398 12.54 -2.69 7.25
N GLY A 399 13.39 -3.62 7.69
CA GLY A 399 13.74 -4.80 6.89
C GLY A 399 14.92 -4.59 5.93
N PRO A 400 15.28 -5.63 5.15
CA PRO A 400 16.44 -5.61 4.29
C PRO A 400 16.24 -4.66 3.10
N ILE A 401 17.26 -3.87 2.79
CA ILE A 401 17.30 -3.02 1.61
C ILE A 401 17.63 -3.89 0.38
N PRO A 402 16.89 -3.75 -0.73
CA PRO A 402 17.25 -4.43 -1.97
C PRO A 402 18.59 -3.94 -2.51
N VAL A 403 19.31 -4.82 -3.17
CA VAL A 403 20.52 -4.43 -3.92
C VAL A 403 20.09 -4.07 -5.34
N PHE A 404 20.16 -2.79 -5.63
CA PHE A 404 19.91 -2.28 -6.98
C PHE A 404 21.16 -2.36 -7.87
N PRO A 405 21.02 -2.26 -9.20
CA PRO A 405 22.16 -2.12 -10.11
C PRO A 405 23.05 -0.93 -9.72
N ALA A 406 24.37 -1.10 -9.77
CA ALA A 406 25.33 -0.10 -9.28
C ALA A 406 25.21 1.28 -9.98
N ASN A 407 24.71 1.31 -11.20
CA ASN A 407 24.56 2.53 -11.99
C ASN A 407 23.42 3.46 -11.52
N VAL A 408 22.56 3.04 -10.57
CA VAL A 408 21.45 3.90 -10.11
C VAL A 408 21.85 4.80 -8.95
N TYR A 409 22.77 4.38 -8.09
CA TYR A 409 23.03 5.06 -6.80
C TYR A 409 23.51 6.52 -6.92
N GLU A 410 24.54 6.76 -7.71
CA GLU A 410 25.07 8.13 -7.86
C GLU A 410 24.16 9.05 -8.68
N PRO A 411 23.61 8.62 -9.85
CA PRO A 411 22.69 9.49 -10.58
C PRO A 411 21.39 9.81 -9.84
N SER A 412 20.89 8.92 -8.98
CA SER A 412 19.68 9.19 -8.18
C SER A 412 19.81 10.44 -7.30
N LYS A 413 21.03 10.80 -6.92
CA LYS A 413 21.30 12.00 -6.13
C LYS A 413 21.04 13.30 -6.88
N PHE A 414 21.00 13.31 -8.20
CA PHE A 414 20.90 14.56 -8.99
C PHE A 414 19.58 15.30 -8.74
N ALA A 415 18.46 14.58 -8.73
CA ALA A 415 17.17 15.18 -8.41
C ALA A 415 16.94 15.25 -6.89
N ARG A 416 17.35 14.23 -6.13
CA ARG A 416 17.32 14.21 -4.67
C ARG A 416 17.87 15.49 -4.07
N ASP A 417 19.06 15.92 -4.51
CA ASP A 417 19.76 17.09 -3.99
C ASP A 417 19.04 18.42 -4.31
N GLU A 418 18.17 18.47 -5.32
CA GLU A 418 17.33 19.65 -5.58
C GLU A 418 16.18 19.77 -4.57
N ALA A 419 15.56 18.65 -4.16
CA ALA A 419 14.59 18.65 -3.06
C ALA A 419 15.26 19.09 -1.75
N VAL A 420 16.41 18.51 -1.42
CA VAL A 420 17.21 18.86 -0.23
C VAL A 420 17.51 20.37 -0.19
N LYS A 421 18.04 20.94 -1.27
CA LYS A 421 18.30 22.38 -1.36
C LYS A 421 17.05 23.24 -1.12
N TYR A 422 15.90 22.74 -1.59
CA TYR A 422 14.65 23.47 -1.34
C TYR A 422 14.25 23.43 0.12
N TYR A 423 14.24 22.25 0.75
CA TYR A 423 13.89 22.11 2.17
C TYR A 423 14.84 22.93 3.04
N ASP A 424 16.14 22.87 2.80
CA ASP A 424 17.14 23.69 3.49
C ASP A 424 16.84 25.19 3.33
N SER A 425 16.41 25.62 2.13
CA SER A 425 16.12 27.03 1.84
C SER A 425 14.92 27.60 2.59
N ILE A 426 14.02 26.72 3.05
CA ILE A 426 12.84 27.07 3.84
C ILE A 426 12.93 26.60 5.30
N GLY A 427 14.11 26.10 5.71
CA GLY A 427 14.41 25.71 7.09
C GLY A 427 13.73 24.42 7.55
N LEU A 428 13.41 23.51 6.63
CA LEU A 428 12.82 22.21 6.95
C LEU A 428 13.88 21.10 6.98
N ASN A 429 13.83 20.27 8.00
CA ASN A 429 14.58 19.02 8.05
C ASN A 429 14.07 18.01 7.01
N HIS A 430 14.88 17.03 6.67
CA HIS A 430 14.51 15.95 5.76
C HIS A 430 15.22 14.65 6.15
N GLU A 431 14.69 13.51 5.69
CA GLU A 431 15.28 12.18 5.82
C GLU A 431 15.38 11.52 4.45
N PHE A 432 16.18 10.44 4.36
CA PHE A 432 16.27 9.62 3.16
C PHE A 432 15.68 8.23 3.40
N PHE A 433 14.91 7.78 2.41
CA PHE A 433 14.29 6.46 2.40
C PHE A 433 14.57 5.72 1.10
N SER A 434 14.70 4.38 1.19
CA SER A 434 14.78 3.53 0.01
C SER A 434 13.45 3.54 -0.75
N PRO A 435 13.46 3.50 -2.09
CA PRO A 435 12.24 3.44 -2.91
C PRO A 435 11.49 2.09 -2.81
N GLN A 436 11.87 1.23 -1.89
CA GLN A 436 11.16 -0.02 -1.64
C GLN A 436 9.77 0.26 -1.08
N GLY A 437 8.72 -0.13 -1.80
CA GLY A 437 7.32 0.11 -1.41
C GLY A 437 6.67 1.27 -2.16
N THR A 438 7.27 1.72 -3.26
CA THR A 438 6.67 2.68 -4.20
C THR A 438 7.12 2.38 -5.63
N ASP A 439 6.52 2.98 -6.64
CA ASP A 439 6.72 2.66 -8.07
C ASP A 439 8.17 2.89 -8.56
N ALA A 440 8.90 3.84 -7.99
CA ALA A 440 10.34 4.04 -8.23
C ALA A 440 11.19 2.78 -8.01
N PHE A 441 10.70 1.81 -7.23
CA PHE A 441 11.37 0.54 -7.00
C PHE A 441 11.67 -0.20 -8.30
N TRP A 442 10.67 -0.37 -9.18
CA TRP A 442 10.87 -1.12 -10.42
C TRP A 442 11.78 -0.40 -11.39
N PHE A 443 11.78 0.94 -11.43
CA PHE A 443 12.73 1.71 -12.22
C PHE A 443 14.17 1.44 -11.76
N ASN A 444 14.42 1.53 -10.44
CA ASN A 444 15.74 1.19 -9.89
C ASN A 444 16.14 -0.27 -10.19
N MET A 445 15.21 -1.22 -10.07
CA MET A 445 15.47 -2.64 -10.35
C MET A 445 15.91 -2.88 -11.80
N VAL A 446 15.30 -2.19 -12.76
CA VAL A 446 15.69 -2.30 -14.18
C VAL A 446 16.82 -1.34 -14.56
N GLY A 447 17.51 -0.74 -13.57
CA GLY A 447 18.70 0.08 -13.77
C GLY A 447 18.44 1.51 -14.25
N VAL A 448 17.23 2.05 -14.06
CA VAL A 448 16.91 3.47 -14.22
C VAL A 448 17.14 4.16 -12.87
N PRO A 449 17.99 5.21 -12.78
CA PRO A 449 18.11 6.00 -11.57
C PRO A 449 16.76 6.63 -11.22
N ALA A 450 16.39 6.59 -9.94
CA ALA A 450 15.15 7.16 -9.45
C ALA A 450 15.35 7.92 -8.14
N SER A 451 14.53 8.93 -7.91
CA SER A 451 14.36 9.64 -6.65
C SER A 451 12.90 10.11 -6.54
N GLY A 452 12.51 10.65 -5.41
CA GLY A 452 11.14 11.09 -5.21
C GLY A 452 10.94 11.74 -3.85
N ILE A 453 9.69 12.01 -3.51
CA ILE A 453 9.29 12.61 -2.25
C ILE A 453 8.18 11.82 -1.59
N LEU A 454 8.15 11.85 -0.24
CA LEU A 454 7.06 11.30 0.56
C LEU A 454 6.94 12.04 1.90
N THR A 455 5.74 12.03 2.48
CA THR A 455 5.50 12.68 3.79
C THR A 455 5.16 11.72 4.91
N GLY A 456 5.24 10.42 4.65
CA GLY A 456 4.93 9.34 5.61
C GLY A 456 3.47 8.92 5.57
N GLN A 457 3.26 7.63 5.63
CA GLN A 457 1.97 6.96 5.60
C GLN A 457 1.88 5.93 6.74
N ASP A 458 0.68 5.47 7.07
CA ASP A 458 0.41 4.47 8.10
C ASP A 458 0.98 4.82 9.47
N CYS A 459 1.77 3.92 10.00
CA CYS A 459 2.49 3.98 11.28
C CYS A 459 3.96 3.59 11.04
N CYS A 460 4.90 3.96 11.84
CA CYS A 460 4.74 4.77 13.03
C CYS A 460 5.80 5.85 13.07
N LYS A 461 5.38 7.09 13.21
CA LYS A 461 6.27 8.23 13.43
C LYS A 461 7.01 8.05 14.77
N THR A 462 8.31 8.08 14.71
CA THR A 462 9.17 7.88 15.89
C THR A 462 9.37 9.17 16.68
N GLN A 463 9.85 9.06 17.92
CA GLN A 463 10.21 10.24 18.71
C GLN A 463 11.34 11.06 18.06
N GLU A 464 12.26 10.42 17.34
CA GLU A 464 13.30 11.11 16.58
C GLU A 464 12.70 11.98 15.47
N GLN A 465 11.74 11.43 14.72
CA GLN A 465 11.01 12.17 13.69
C GLN A 465 10.16 13.31 14.29
N VAL A 466 9.54 13.10 15.46
CA VAL A 466 8.85 14.20 16.17
C VAL A 466 9.82 15.33 16.53
N ASN A 467 11.04 15.00 16.95
CA ASN A 467 12.05 16.00 17.25
C ASN A 467 12.51 16.80 16.01
N LEU A 468 12.46 16.16 14.83
CA LEU A 468 12.86 16.80 13.56
C LEU A 468 11.72 17.58 12.91
N PHE A 469 10.50 17.07 12.95
CA PHE A 469 9.37 17.56 12.15
C PHE A 469 8.20 18.07 13.00
N GLY A 470 8.27 17.97 14.33
CA GLY A 470 7.13 18.27 15.20
C GLY A 470 6.05 17.18 15.16
N GLY A 471 4.84 17.53 15.58
CA GLY A 471 3.72 16.59 15.64
C GLY A 471 3.80 15.62 16.83
N GLN A 472 3.34 14.39 16.63
CA GLN A 472 3.24 13.36 17.68
C GLN A 472 3.76 12.01 17.18
N THR A 473 4.15 11.14 18.11
CA THR A 473 4.50 9.74 17.81
C THR A 473 3.25 8.94 17.44
N GLY A 474 3.44 7.86 16.69
CA GLY A 474 2.36 7.00 16.24
C GLY A 474 2.00 7.24 14.78
N ASN A 475 0.72 7.24 14.43
CA ASN A 475 0.31 7.37 13.04
C ASN A 475 0.76 8.67 12.40
N PHE A 476 1.17 8.55 11.16
CA PHE A 476 1.38 9.69 10.27
C PHE A 476 0.04 10.32 9.88
N GLU A 477 -0.98 9.53 9.67
CA GLU A 477 -2.24 9.93 9.08
C GLU A 477 -3.33 10.22 10.12
N GLY A 478 -4.05 11.34 9.97
CA GLY A 478 -5.00 11.81 10.96
C GLY A 478 -6.31 11.01 11.04
N ASN A 479 -6.81 10.51 9.90
CA ASN A 479 -8.05 9.75 9.84
C ASN A 479 -7.84 8.24 9.94
N LEU A 480 -6.69 7.76 9.54
CA LEU A 480 -6.37 6.35 9.65
C LEU A 480 -6.11 6.02 11.12
N GLY A 481 -7.19 5.64 11.75
CA GLY A 481 -7.26 5.55 13.17
C GLY A 481 -6.29 4.62 13.79
N THR A 482 -5.67 5.14 14.72
CA THR A 482 -5.33 4.47 15.93
C THR A 482 -6.22 4.98 17.04
N THR A 483 -5.86 4.63 18.22
CA THR A 483 -6.36 4.97 19.52
C THR A 483 -7.01 6.35 19.70
N ASP A 484 -6.85 7.31 18.81
CA ASP A 484 -7.23 8.70 18.99
C ASP A 484 -8.46 9.14 18.20
N GLY A 485 -9.31 8.22 17.82
CA GLY A 485 -10.56 8.51 17.13
C GLY A 485 -10.45 8.70 15.63
N GLY A 486 -9.40 8.18 15.04
CA GLY A 486 -9.30 8.02 13.60
C GLY A 486 -10.33 7.04 13.07
N CYS A 487 -10.11 6.51 11.91
CA CYS A 487 -11.03 5.65 11.23
C CYS A 487 -11.31 4.37 12.01
N VAL A 488 -12.56 4.13 12.30
CA VAL A 488 -13.01 2.91 12.98
C VAL A 488 -13.02 1.68 12.06
N ASP A 489 -12.84 1.89 10.76
CA ASP A 489 -12.90 0.88 9.72
C ASP A 489 -11.55 0.18 9.46
N GLN A 490 -10.54 0.48 10.26
CA GLN A 490 -9.28 -0.25 10.24
C GLN A 490 -9.52 -1.78 10.32
N PRO A 491 -8.82 -2.57 9.52
CA PRO A 491 -7.64 -2.31 8.69
C PRO A 491 -7.95 -1.81 7.27
N PHE A 492 -9.20 -1.55 6.94
CA PHE A 492 -9.60 -1.05 5.63
C PHE A 492 -9.51 0.47 5.60
N ARG A 493 -8.86 1.05 4.62
CA ARG A 493 -8.63 2.51 4.53
C ARG A 493 -9.83 3.30 3.99
N TRP A 494 -11.06 2.84 4.24
CA TRP A 494 -12.29 3.52 3.79
C TRP A 494 -12.40 4.97 4.26
N CYS A 495 -11.65 5.35 5.26
CA CYS A 495 -11.62 6.69 5.84
C CYS A 495 -10.47 7.57 5.34
N ASP A 496 -9.65 7.10 4.41
CA ASP A 496 -8.69 7.97 3.72
C ASP A 496 -9.43 8.90 2.75
N ASN A 497 -9.94 9.99 3.29
CA ASN A 497 -10.69 11.02 2.59
C ASN A 497 -9.96 12.38 2.63
N LEU A 498 -10.55 13.40 2.03
CA LEU A 498 -9.95 14.73 1.92
C LEU A 498 -9.50 15.31 3.27
N SER A 499 -10.18 15.00 4.39
CA SER A 499 -9.83 15.53 5.70
C SER A 499 -8.55 14.92 6.30
N ASN A 500 -8.03 13.84 5.70
CA ASN A 500 -6.77 13.19 6.06
C ASN A 500 -5.53 13.96 5.55
N ASN A 501 -5.72 15.05 4.82
CA ASN A 501 -4.68 15.79 4.12
C ASN A 501 -4.45 17.19 4.70
N ASP A 502 -3.21 17.70 4.60
CA ASP A 502 -2.85 19.08 4.92
C ASP A 502 -2.51 19.85 3.63
N PRO A 503 -3.28 20.90 3.28
CA PRO A 503 -3.06 21.67 2.06
C PRO A 503 -1.73 22.45 2.04
N ASN A 504 -1.14 22.77 3.20
CA ASN A 504 0.15 23.46 3.26
C ASN A 504 1.29 22.48 2.99
N VAL A 505 1.21 21.29 3.58
CA VAL A 505 2.16 20.19 3.31
C VAL A 505 2.13 19.85 1.82
N LEU A 506 0.96 19.60 1.25
CA LEU A 506 0.79 19.37 -0.19
C LEU A 506 1.45 20.46 -1.02
N THR A 507 1.31 21.73 -0.62
CA THR A 507 1.84 22.86 -1.38
C THR A 507 3.36 22.93 -1.35
N PHE A 508 4.00 22.78 -0.19
CA PHE A 508 5.46 22.84 -0.15
C PHE A 508 6.11 21.60 -0.76
N GLU A 509 5.51 20.42 -0.62
CA GLU A 509 5.96 19.19 -1.27
C GLU A 509 5.85 19.30 -2.81
N THR A 510 4.73 19.77 -3.33
CA THR A 510 4.58 20.03 -4.76
C THR A 510 5.63 21.01 -5.27
N LYS A 511 6.00 22.04 -4.48
CA LYS A 511 7.08 22.97 -4.85
C LYS A 511 8.45 22.31 -4.86
N ALA A 512 8.73 21.40 -3.91
CA ALA A 512 9.96 20.61 -3.89
C ALA A 512 10.05 19.72 -5.14
N PHE A 513 8.98 18.97 -5.42
CA PHE A 513 8.91 18.08 -6.56
C PHE A 513 9.00 18.81 -7.90
N ALA A 514 8.34 19.97 -8.02
CA ALA A 514 8.44 20.83 -9.20
C ALA A 514 9.88 21.25 -9.52
N LYS A 515 10.72 21.49 -8.51
CA LYS A 515 12.15 21.80 -8.71
C LYS A 515 12.92 20.57 -9.19
N MET A 516 12.64 19.38 -8.65
CA MET A 516 13.23 18.12 -9.12
C MET A 516 12.88 17.90 -10.61
N VAL A 517 11.58 17.98 -10.95
CA VAL A 517 11.09 17.81 -12.32
C VAL A 517 11.73 18.84 -13.26
N PHE A 518 11.75 20.11 -12.87
CA PHE A 518 12.36 21.17 -13.70
C PHE A 518 13.85 20.94 -13.92
N LYS A 519 14.59 20.57 -12.87
CA LYS A 519 16.01 20.22 -12.98
C LYS A 519 16.23 19.11 -14.02
N MET A 520 15.50 18.00 -13.89
CA MET A 520 15.66 16.86 -14.75
C MET A 520 15.16 17.11 -16.19
N ALA A 521 14.15 17.96 -16.36
CA ALA A 521 13.65 18.39 -17.67
C ALA A 521 14.71 19.10 -18.55
N PHE A 522 15.72 19.69 -17.92
CA PHE A 522 16.78 20.45 -18.61
C PHE A 522 18.19 19.88 -18.42
N ASP A 523 18.36 18.83 -17.62
CA ASP A 523 19.65 18.22 -17.37
C ASP A 523 20.09 17.40 -18.59
N THR A 524 21.19 17.81 -19.21
CA THR A 524 21.75 17.12 -20.39
C THR A 524 22.76 16.02 -20.01
N THR A 525 22.99 15.80 -18.72
CA THR A 525 23.91 14.75 -18.24
C THR A 525 23.20 13.46 -17.90
N ILE A 526 21.87 13.39 -18.12
CA ILE A 526 21.08 12.17 -17.93
C ILE A 526 21.67 11.05 -18.76
N LEU A 527 22.01 9.96 -18.08
CA LEU A 527 22.64 8.80 -18.70
C LEU A 527 21.57 7.92 -19.37
N THR A 528 21.63 7.83 -20.69
CA THR A 528 20.90 6.80 -21.41
C THR A 528 21.74 5.53 -21.51
N ARG A 529 21.07 4.42 -21.64
CA ARG A 529 21.68 3.09 -21.75
C ARG A 529 21.59 2.60 -23.20
N THR A 530 22.41 1.63 -23.55
CA THR A 530 22.16 0.87 -24.78
C THR A 530 20.98 -0.10 -24.56
N PRO A 531 20.25 -0.50 -25.62
CA PRO A 531 19.21 -1.51 -25.50
C PRO A 531 19.70 -2.82 -24.86
N GLN A 532 20.93 -3.23 -25.09
CA GLN A 532 21.54 -4.42 -24.50
C GLN A 532 21.73 -4.27 -22.98
N GLN A 533 22.18 -3.09 -22.52
CA GLN A 533 22.32 -2.81 -21.10
C GLN A 533 20.94 -2.78 -20.39
N ALA A 534 19.94 -2.21 -21.04
CA ALA A 534 18.57 -2.17 -20.50
C ALA A 534 17.98 -3.59 -20.36
N VAL A 535 18.15 -4.45 -21.38
CA VAL A 535 17.72 -5.86 -21.31
C VAL A 535 18.46 -6.62 -20.22
N ALA A 536 19.77 -6.45 -20.10
CA ALA A 536 20.55 -7.14 -19.07
C ALA A 536 20.09 -6.76 -17.65
N ALA A 537 19.81 -5.47 -17.41
CA ALA A 537 19.30 -5.00 -16.11
C ALA A 537 17.90 -5.58 -15.83
N ARG A 538 16.98 -5.57 -16.80
CA ARG A 538 15.64 -6.15 -16.66
C ARG A 538 15.70 -7.66 -16.39
N THR A 539 16.53 -8.41 -17.10
CA THR A 539 16.70 -9.86 -16.85
C THR A 539 17.23 -10.13 -15.43
N ALA A 540 18.14 -9.29 -14.93
CA ALA A 540 18.61 -9.41 -13.55
C ALA A 540 17.49 -9.09 -12.53
N ALA A 541 16.63 -8.12 -12.81
CA ALA A 541 15.46 -7.80 -11.99
C ALA A 541 14.47 -8.98 -11.93
N GLU A 542 14.15 -9.59 -13.06
CA GLU A 542 13.29 -10.77 -13.16
C GLU A 542 13.85 -11.96 -12.35
N GLN A 543 15.16 -12.20 -12.40
CA GLN A 543 15.82 -13.24 -11.61
C GLN A 543 15.72 -12.96 -10.10
N GLN A 544 15.90 -11.70 -9.68
CA GLN A 544 15.73 -11.31 -8.27
C GLN A 544 14.28 -11.45 -7.81
N LYS A 545 13.31 -11.09 -8.65
CA LYS A 545 11.88 -11.27 -8.38
C LYS A 545 11.56 -12.75 -8.15
N ALA A 546 11.98 -13.62 -9.06
CA ALA A 546 11.80 -15.07 -8.96
C ALA A 546 12.44 -15.66 -7.68
N ALA A 547 13.65 -15.21 -7.33
CA ALA A 547 14.35 -15.65 -6.11
C ALA A 547 13.61 -15.22 -4.83
N ARG A 548 13.04 -14.02 -4.80
CA ARG A 548 12.22 -13.53 -3.67
C ARG A 548 10.94 -14.35 -3.51
N MET A 549 10.24 -14.62 -4.60
CA MET A 549 9.03 -15.47 -4.57
C MET A 549 9.35 -16.88 -4.09
N ALA A 550 10.45 -17.48 -4.54
CA ALA A 550 10.91 -18.79 -4.07
C ALA A 550 11.34 -18.77 -2.60
N GLY A 551 11.99 -17.70 -2.14
CA GLY A 551 12.38 -17.52 -0.73
C GLY A 551 11.19 -17.28 0.18
N ALA A 552 10.19 -16.53 -0.26
CA ALA A 552 8.95 -16.31 0.48
C ALA A 552 8.13 -17.60 0.66
N SER A 553 8.17 -18.52 -0.31
CA SER A 553 7.53 -19.82 -0.20
C SER A 553 8.16 -20.76 0.85
N HIS A 554 9.37 -20.46 1.30
CA HIS A 554 10.13 -21.24 2.30
C HIS A 554 10.29 -20.54 3.65
N ALA A 555 9.97 -19.24 3.76
CA ALA A 555 9.97 -18.56 5.04
C ALA A 555 8.75 -19.04 5.86
N PRO A 556 8.95 -19.54 7.10
CA PRO A 556 7.81 -19.75 7.97
C PRO A 556 7.19 -18.37 8.20
N MET A 557 5.94 -18.20 7.80
CA MET A 557 5.19 -17.01 8.17
C MET A 557 5.16 -16.92 9.69
N SER A 558 5.95 -15.98 10.23
CA SER A 558 6.11 -15.74 11.66
C SER A 558 4.84 -15.16 12.25
#